data_bed6bfcda5d49d2efd1a6df375b1e106
#
_entry.id   bed6bfcda5d49d2efd1a6df375b1e106
#
_cell.length_a   1.000
_cell.length_b   1.000
_cell.length_c   1.000
_cell.angle_alpha   90.00
_cell.angle_beta   90.00
_cell.angle_gamma   90.00
#
_symmetry.space_group_name_H-M   'P 1'
#
loop_
_entity.id
_entity.type
_entity.pdbx_description
1 polymer ?
#
loop_
_entity_poly.entity_id
_entity_poly.type
_entity_poly.pdbx_seq_one_letter_code
_entity_poly.pdbx_strand_id
1 'polypeptide(L)'
;MSQHVAPRTTAPDSSFAGEYRAPLWLPGGHAQTIWPYFLRRPNVATRREVVVTPDDDEWAFDWLHGHAVADAPLVVLFHGLEGSSASHYVRWFLRALVARRWRAVVPHFRGCAGSPNRRPRAYHSGDYEEVESMLAAVRARVGATTRVYACGISLGGSALLNWLGRRGATAADSIAGAAAVCAPLDLMASGLAIDAGANRIYARNFLQTLKPKALAMATRFPGTLDANRIRAARSMWSFDDAVTSRLHGFDGTADYWTRASSKPWLAAIAIPTLVLNARNDPFVPAASLPTPGEVAESVVLEQPSQGGHVGFLTGRPPGRLDWLPARVLEFFEGGEASQS
;
A
#
# COMPACT_ATOMS: atom_id res chain seq x y z
N MET A 1 -25.17 -37.75 26.38
CA MET A 1 -23.92 -37.80 25.60
C MET A 1 -24.09 -36.93 24.36
N SER A 2 -23.76 -35.64 24.46
CA SER A 2 -23.88 -34.69 23.35
C SER A 2 -22.51 -34.61 22.63
N GLN A 3 -22.50 -35.05 21.40
CA GLN A 3 -21.28 -34.94 20.54
C GLN A 3 -21.14 -33.49 20.07
N HIS A 4 -20.10 -32.81 20.53
CA HIS A 4 -19.63 -31.55 19.95
C HIS A 4 -19.04 -31.82 18.58
N VAL A 5 -19.72 -31.45 17.53
CA VAL A 5 -19.20 -31.39 16.17
C VAL A 5 -18.34 -30.11 16.05
N ALA A 6 -17.02 -30.30 15.95
CA ALA A 6 -16.08 -29.21 15.65
C ALA A 6 -16.37 -28.62 14.25
N PRO A 7 -16.28 -27.31 14.06
CA PRO A 7 -16.47 -26.71 12.74
C PRO A 7 -15.35 -27.17 11.79
N ARG A 8 -15.73 -27.77 10.68
CA ARG A 8 -14.82 -28.09 9.58
C ARG A 8 -14.20 -26.80 9.03
N THR A 9 -12.92 -26.60 9.27
CA THR A 9 -12.10 -25.64 8.53
C THR A 9 -11.93 -26.19 7.11
N THR A 10 -12.67 -25.64 6.16
CA THR A 10 -12.41 -25.87 4.74
C THR A 10 -11.05 -25.26 4.41
N ALA A 11 -10.12 -26.12 4.00
CA ALA A 11 -8.84 -25.69 3.42
C ALA A 11 -9.12 -24.73 2.23
N PRO A 12 -8.29 -23.70 1.99
CA PRO A 12 -8.47 -22.84 0.83
C PRO A 12 -8.27 -23.67 -0.44
N ASP A 13 -9.24 -23.56 -1.35
CA ASP A 13 -9.22 -24.17 -2.67
C ASP A 13 -8.01 -23.63 -3.44
N SER A 14 -7.04 -24.47 -3.78
CA SER A 14 -5.72 -24.10 -4.32
C SER A 14 -5.71 -23.87 -5.83
N SER A 15 -6.75 -23.26 -6.41
CA SER A 15 -6.85 -23.00 -7.85
C SER A 15 -7.18 -21.54 -8.19
N PHE A 16 -6.35 -20.57 -7.74
CA PHE A 16 -6.49 -19.16 -8.10
C PHE A 16 -5.61 -18.69 -9.28
N ALA A 17 -5.03 -19.57 -10.06
CA ALA A 17 -4.26 -19.24 -11.26
C ALA A 17 -5.18 -18.78 -12.43
N GLY A 18 -5.88 -17.64 -12.24
CA GLY A 18 -6.77 -17.10 -13.27
C GLY A 18 -6.91 -15.58 -13.17
N GLU A 19 -7.22 -14.95 -14.33
CA GLU A 19 -7.59 -13.54 -14.40
C GLU A 19 -8.70 -13.21 -13.38
N TYR A 20 -8.55 -12.07 -12.66
CA TYR A 20 -9.54 -11.62 -11.71
C TYR A 20 -10.91 -11.40 -12.36
N ARG A 21 -11.95 -11.95 -11.75
CA ARG A 21 -13.34 -11.73 -12.16
C ARG A 21 -14.16 -11.26 -10.96
N ALA A 22 -14.72 -10.06 -11.08
CA ALA A 22 -15.61 -9.53 -10.05
C ALA A 22 -16.91 -10.32 -9.96
N PRO A 23 -17.50 -10.50 -8.76
CA PRO A 23 -18.79 -11.14 -8.62
C PRO A 23 -19.90 -10.29 -9.26
N LEU A 24 -20.82 -10.92 -9.98
CA LEU A 24 -21.91 -10.24 -10.69
C LEU A 24 -22.81 -9.38 -9.80
N TRP A 25 -22.94 -9.75 -8.52
CA TRP A 25 -23.73 -9.01 -7.53
C TRP A 25 -23.10 -7.71 -7.06
N LEU A 26 -21.81 -7.43 -7.36
CA LEU A 26 -21.11 -6.22 -6.98
C LEU A 26 -20.53 -5.50 -8.21
N PRO A 27 -21.37 -4.87 -9.04
CA PRO A 27 -20.93 -4.21 -10.27
C PRO A 27 -20.30 -2.85 -9.99
N GLY A 28 -19.30 -2.50 -10.82
CA GLY A 28 -18.71 -1.15 -10.89
C GLY A 28 -17.64 -0.85 -9.84
N GLY A 29 -16.72 0.04 -10.21
CA GLY A 29 -15.53 0.36 -9.43
C GLY A 29 -15.84 0.95 -8.05
N HIS A 30 -16.83 1.83 -7.96
CA HIS A 30 -17.23 2.42 -6.67
C HIS A 30 -17.75 1.38 -5.67
N ALA A 31 -18.66 0.50 -6.11
CA ALA A 31 -19.18 -0.55 -5.23
C ALA A 31 -18.04 -1.49 -4.78
N GLN A 32 -17.17 -1.88 -5.69
CA GLN A 32 -16.01 -2.72 -5.42
C GLN A 32 -14.98 -2.05 -4.49
N THR A 33 -14.89 -0.73 -4.52
CA THR A 33 -14.03 0.04 -3.61
C THR A 33 -14.62 0.17 -2.20
N ILE A 34 -15.92 0.42 -2.10
CA ILE A 34 -16.57 0.76 -0.83
C ILE A 34 -16.95 -0.49 -0.03
N TRP A 35 -17.49 -1.52 -0.70
CA TRP A 35 -18.02 -2.72 -0.04
C TRP A 35 -17.03 -3.42 0.89
N PRO A 36 -15.73 -3.56 0.56
CA PRO A 36 -14.73 -4.17 1.43
C PRO A 36 -14.62 -3.58 2.83
N TYR A 37 -14.95 -2.31 3.01
CA TYR A 37 -14.92 -1.66 4.34
C TYR A 37 -15.95 -2.21 5.31
N PHE A 38 -17.04 -2.79 4.82
CA PHE A 38 -18.12 -3.39 5.63
C PHE A 38 -17.86 -4.86 5.96
N LEU A 39 -16.88 -5.49 5.33
CA LEU A 39 -16.54 -6.88 5.61
C LEU A 39 -15.87 -7.03 6.98
N ARG A 40 -16.20 -8.15 7.65
CA ARG A 40 -15.49 -8.51 8.87
C ARG A 40 -14.00 -8.72 8.58
N ARG A 41 -13.18 -7.97 9.26
CA ARG A 41 -11.72 -8.08 9.13
C ARG A 41 -11.21 -9.32 9.85
N PRO A 42 -10.29 -10.10 9.27
CA PRO A 42 -9.65 -11.20 9.97
C PRO A 42 -8.95 -10.72 11.23
N ASN A 43 -9.13 -11.45 12.33
CA ASN A 43 -8.38 -11.18 13.56
C ASN A 43 -7.05 -11.93 13.48
N VAL A 44 -5.96 -11.18 13.32
CA VAL A 44 -4.59 -11.70 13.25
C VAL A 44 -3.75 -10.94 14.27
N ALA A 45 -3.04 -11.66 15.12
CA ALA A 45 -2.21 -11.07 16.16
C ALA A 45 -0.95 -10.45 15.55
N THR A 46 -0.60 -9.24 15.98
CA THR A 46 0.64 -8.55 15.66
C THR A 46 1.30 -8.04 16.93
N ARG A 47 2.63 -7.99 16.92
CA ARG A 47 3.44 -7.37 17.99
C ARG A 47 3.98 -6.06 17.47
N ARG A 48 3.66 -4.97 18.14
CA ARG A 48 4.19 -3.64 17.82
C ARG A 48 5.58 -3.43 18.37
N GLU A 49 6.44 -2.88 17.53
CA GLU A 49 7.74 -2.37 17.86
C GLU A 49 7.82 -0.90 17.46
N VAL A 50 8.30 -0.03 18.34
CA VAL A 50 8.60 1.37 18.03
C VAL A 50 10.05 1.44 17.56
N VAL A 51 10.27 2.05 16.42
CA VAL A 51 11.58 2.20 15.77
C VAL A 51 11.89 3.68 15.63
N VAL A 52 13.03 4.10 16.16
CA VAL A 52 13.50 5.49 15.98
C VAL A 52 13.98 5.66 14.54
N THR A 53 13.54 6.75 13.91
CA THR A 53 13.93 7.11 12.55
C THR A 53 15.31 7.76 12.53
N PRO A 54 16.00 7.82 11.37
CA PRO A 54 17.30 8.49 11.29
C PRO A 54 17.29 9.96 11.67
N ASP A 55 16.14 10.64 11.59
CA ASP A 55 15.95 12.05 11.98
C ASP A 55 15.28 12.22 13.35
N ASP A 56 15.33 11.19 14.20
CA ASP A 56 14.84 11.22 15.58
C ASP A 56 13.32 11.42 15.72
N ASP A 57 12.57 10.86 14.77
CA ASP A 57 11.13 10.65 14.84
C ASP A 57 10.85 9.16 15.16
N GLU A 58 9.63 8.67 14.96
CA GLU A 58 9.25 7.30 15.27
C GLU A 58 8.43 6.68 14.16
N TRP A 59 8.75 5.41 13.86
CA TRP A 59 7.87 4.48 13.17
C TRP A 59 7.32 3.46 14.14
N ALA A 60 6.14 2.91 13.85
CA ALA A 60 5.68 1.68 14.46
C ALA A 60 5.74 0.56 13.42
N PHE A 61 6.34 -0.55 13.77
CA PHE A 61 6.40 -1.78 12.99
C PHE A 61 5.52 -2.82 13.66
N ASP A 62 4.45 -3.22 12.99
CA ASP A 62 3.57 -4.28 13.47
C ASP A 62 3.99 -5.61 12.83
N TRP A 63 4.73 -6.40 13.59
CA TRP A 63 5.21 -7.73 13.20
C TRP A 63 4.11 -8.77 13.35
N LEU A 64 3.92 -9.60 12.33
CA LEU A 64 3.03 -10.77 12.42
C LEU A 64 3.52 -11.69 13.54
N HIS A 65 2.64 -11.98 14.50
CA HIS A 65 2.98 -12.83 15.66
C HIS A 65 2.69 -14.30 15.38
N GLY A 66 3.69 -15.16 15.61
CA GLY A 66 3.58 -16.61 15.68
C GLY A 66 3.76 -17.37 14.36
N HIS A 67 4.08 -18.65 14.45
CA HIS A 67 3.90 -19.74 13.49
C HIS A 67 4.69 -19.77 12.17
N ALA A 68 5.62 -18.86 11.90
CA ALA A 68 6.48 -18.97 10.73
C ALA A 68 7.41 -20.19 10.86
N VAL A 69 7.72 -20.84 9.73
CA VAL A 69 8.79 -21.84 9.67
C VAL A 69 10.16 -21.15 9.75
N ALA A 70 11.21 -21.87 10.12
CA ALA A 70 12.51 -21.28 10.43
C ALA A 70 13.05 -20.37 9.30
N ASP A 71 13.00 -20.83 8.05
CA ASP A 71 13.52 -20.13 6.87
C ASP A 71 12.43 -19.44 6.04
N ALA A 72 11.27 -19.19 6.66
CA ALA A 72 10.17 -18.54 5.96
C ALA A 72 10.57 -17.17 5.44
N PRO A 73 10.16 -16.80 4.20
CA PRO A 73 10.34 -15.47 3.69
C PRO A 73 9.54 -14.45 4.52
N LEU A 74 9.98 -13.19 4.45
CA LEU A 74 9.32 -12.06 5.07
C LEU A 74 8.66 -11.18 4.01
N VAL A 75 7.41 -10.77 4.25
CA VAL A 75 6.74 -9.75 3.44
C VAL A 75 6.64 -8.46 4.23
N VAL A 76 7.16 -7.37 3.65
CA VAL A 76 6.99 -6.00 4.14
C VAL A 76 5.77 -5.41 3.46
N LEU A 77 4.75 -4.97 4.22
CA LEU A 77 3.50 -4.43 3.69
C LEU A 77 3.41 -2.93 3.92
N PHE A 78 3.61 -2.12 2.88
CA PHE A 78 3.42 -0.67 2.92
C PHE A 78 1.96 -0.33 2.66
N HIS A 79 1.31 0.31 3.62
CA HIS A 79 -0.12 0.66 3.55
C HIS A 79 -0.40 1.90 2.69
N GLY A 80 -1.65 2.08 2.29
CA GLY A 80 -2.12 3.26 1.57
C GLY A 80 -2.30 4.49 2.47
N LEU A 81 -2.76 5.59 1.85
CA LEU A 81 -3.03 6.86 2.54
C LEU A 81 -3.92 6.65 3.77
N GLU A 82 -3.46 7.13 4.94
CA GLU A 82 -4.14 7.01 6.23
C GLU A 82 -4.42 5.55 6.67
N GLY A 83 -3.70 4.60 6.08
CA GLY A 83 -3.78 3.19 6.41
C GLY A 83 -2.99 2.79 7.66
N SER A 84 -3.05 1.51 7.99
CA SER A 84 -2.33 0.90 9.11
C SER A 84 -2.40 -0.64 9.01
N SER A 85 -1.79 -1.35 9.95
CA SER A 85 -1.97 -2.80 10.11
C SER A 85 -3.42 -3.23 10.35
N ALA A 86 -4.30 -2.30 10.76
CA ALA A 86 -5.73 -2.53 10.94
C ALA A 86 -6.55 -2.33 9.65
N SER A 87 -5.96 -1.86 8.56
CA SER A 87 -6.65 -1.70 7.28
C SER A 87 -7.22 -3.05 6.79
N HIS A 88 -8.42 -3.02 6.17
CA HIS A 88 -9.11 -4.25 5.77
C HIS A 88 -8.23 -5.13 4.87
N TYR A 89 -7.59 -4.56 3.85
CA TYR A 89 -6.71 -5.28 2.95
C TYR A 89 -5.48 -5.86 3.66
N VAL A 90 -4.85 -5.09 4.58
CA VAL A 90 -3.69 -5.59 5.34
C VAL A 90 -4.07 -6.81 6.17
N ARG A 91 -5.24 -6.79 6.84
CA ARG A 91 -5.72 -7.92 7.66
C ARG A 91 -5.92 -9.19 6.83
N TRP A 92 -6.37 -9.07 5.58
CA TRP A 92 -6.50 -10.21 4.67
C TRP A 92 -5.14 -10.70 4.17
N PHE A 93 -4.18 -9.81 3.89
CA PHE A 93 -2.79 -10.18 3.60
C PHE A 93 -2.16 -10.94 4.78
N LEU A 94 -2.26 -10.42 5.99
CA LEU A 94 -1.72 -11.07 7.18
C LEU A 94 -2.34 -12.46 7.40
N ARG A 95 -3.66 -12.62 7.17
CA ARG A 95 -4.31 -13.94 7.21
C ARG A 95 -3.74 -14.91 6.18
N ALA A 96 -3.52 -14.45 4.95
CA ALA A 96 -2.96 -15.28 3.89
C ALA A 96 -1.52 -15.71 4.19
N LEU A 97 -0.72 -14.83 4.81
CA LEU A 97 0.65 -15.10 5.26
C LEU A 97 0.69 -16.09 6.43
N VAL A 98 -0.25 -15.99 7.39
CA VAL A 98 -0.42 -17.00 8.44
C VAL A 98 -0.70 -18.38 7.84
N ALA A 99 -1.59 -18.48 6.86
CA ALA A 99 -1.93 -19.74 6.19
C ALA A 99 -0.71 -20.38 5.48
N ARG A 100 0.21 -19.55 4.95
CA ARG A 100 1.47 -19.99 4.31
C ARG A 100 2.62 -20.19 5.30
N ARG A 101 2.41 -19.86 6.57
CA ARG A 101 3.45 -19.87 7.60
C ARG A 101 4.65 -18.95 7.26
N TRP A 102 4.39 -17.86 6.54
CA TRP A 102 5.35 -16.81 6.21
C TRP A 102 5.38 -15.74 7.29
N ARG A 103 6.47 -14.96 7.30
CA ARG A 103 6.64 -13.80 8.17
C ARG A 103 6.08 -12.54 7.51
N ALA A 104 5.66 -11.58 8.33
CA ALA A 104 5.28 -10.27 7.83
C ALA A 104 5.62 -9.15 8.81
N VAL A 105 5.82 -7.97 8.26
CA VAL A 105 5.87 -6.71 9.00
C VAL A 105 5.10 -5.64 8.26
N VAL A 106 4.37 -4.82 9.00
CA VAL A 106 3.67 -3.65 8.49
C VAL A 106 4.32 -2.41 9.10
N PRO A 107 5.28 -1.78 8.40
CA PRO A 107 5.76 -0.47 8.81
C PRO A 107 4.64 0.56 8.65
N HIS A 108 4.41 1.38 9.67
CA HIS A 108 3.48 2.49 9.59
C HIS A 108 4.21 3.74 9.16
N PHE A 109 3.73 4.40 8.13
CA PHE A 109 4.21 5.72 7.75
C PHE A 109 4.00 6.71 8.90
N ARG A 110 4.81 7.76 8.94
CA ARG A 110 4.78 8.80 9.99
C ARG A 110 3.37 9.31 10.25
N GLY A 111 2.98 9.39 11.53
CA GLY A 111 1.64 9.82 11.94
C GLY A 111 0.50 8.83 11.69
N CYS A 112 0.81 7.59 11.24
CA CYS A 112 -0.20 6.54 11.03
C CYS A 112 -0.24 5.48 12.14
N ALA A 113 0.66 5.56 13.12
CA ALA A 113 0.76 4.61 14.23
C ALA A 113 -0.03 5.03 15.49
N GLY A 114 -0.67 6.19 15.48
CA GLY A 114 -1.40 6.75 16.62
C GLY A 114 -0.61 7.78 17.43
N SER A 115 0.72 7.79 17.32
CA SER A 115 1.56 8.84 17.93
C SER A 115 1.74 10.03 16.97
N PRO A 116 1.76 11.28 17.48
CA PRO A 116 2.07 12.43 16.65
C PRO A 116 3.56 12.44 16.29
N ASN A 117 3.89 12.93 15.09
CA ASN A 117 5.26 13.04 14.63
C ASN A 117 6.09 13.95 15.57
N ARG A 118 7.35 13.59 15.80
CA ARG A 118 8.30 14.41 16.56
C ARG A 118 8.96 15.48 15.69
N ARG A 119 8.89 15.35 14.38
CA ARG A 119 9.43 16.25 13.36
C ARG A 119 8.33 16.84 12.49
N PRO A 120 8.50 18.04 11.92
CA PRO A 120 7.57 18.64 10.98
C PRO A 120 7.69 17.98 9.59
N ARG A 121 7.48 16.68 9.54
CA ARG A 121 7.55 15.85 8.34
C ARG A 121 6.30 14.96 8.27
N ALA A 122 5.71 14.84 7.09
CA ALA A 122 4.66 13.89 6.77
C ALA A 122 5.21 12.84 5.80
N TYR A 123 4.46 11.80 5.50
CA TYR A 123 4.76 10.87 4.42
C TYR A 123 4.05 11.30 3.14
N HIS A 124 4.56 10.90 1.97
CA HIS A 124 3.95 11.21 0.69
C HIS A 124 4.19 10.12 -0.37
N SER A 125 3.50 10.21 -1.53
CA SER A 125 3.52 9.17 -2.55
C SER A 125 4.88 8.92 -3.21
N GLY A 126 5.77 9.92 -3.20
CA GLY A 126 7.13 9.80 -3.73
C GLY A 126 8.20 9.62 -2.66
N ASP A 127 7.84 9.25 -1.43
CA ASP A 127 8.77 9.18 -0.28
C ASP A 127 9.65 7.92 -0.31
N TYR A 128 10.47 7.83 -1.34
CA TYR A 128 11.37 6.68 -1.55
C TYR A 128 12.45 6.59 -0.46
N GLU A 129 12.88 7.71 0.13
CA GLU A 129 13.86 7.75 1.23
C GLU A 129 13.29 7.14 2.52
N GLU A 130 12.00 7.37 2.77
CA GLU A 130 11.29 6.74 3.89
C GLU A 130 11.22 5.22 3.69
N VAL A 131 10.88 4.76 2.46
CA VAL A 131 10.87 3.33 2.11
C VAL A 131 12.25 2.70 2.27
N GLU A 132 13.31 3.36 1.78
CA GLU A 132 14.71 2.94 1.94
C GLU A 132 15.06 2.72 3.41
N SER A 133 14.77 3.72 4.24
CA SER A 133 15.09 3.69 5.67
C SER A 133 14.30 2.61 6.41
N MET A 134 13.02 2.42 6.07
CA MET A 134 12.19 1.35 6.64
C MET A 134 12.68 -0.04 6.24
N LEU A 135 13.08 -0.25 4.97
CA LEU A 135 13.64 -1.52 4.51
C LEU A 135 14.99 -1.81 5.16
N ALA A 136 15.85 -0.81 5.31
CA ALA A 136 17.11 -0.95 6.04
C ALA A 136 16.89 -1.34 7.51
N ALA A 137 15.91 -0.70 8.17
CA ALA A 137 15.54 -1.05 9.54
C ALA A 137 14.98 -2.46 9.67
N VAL A 138 14.20 -2.94 8.69
CA VAL A 138 13.73 -4.34 8.62
C VAL A 138 14.91 -5.29 8.42
N ARG A 139 15.81 -5.00 7.46
CA ARG A 139 16.99 -5.84 7.19
C ARG A 139 17.87 -6.01 8.42
N ALA A 140 18.11 -4.94 9.17
CA ALA A 140 18.88 -4.99 10.41
C ALA A 140 18.31 -5.98 11.46
N ARG A 141 16.99 -6.26 11.40
CA ARG A 141 16.29 -7.15 12.34
C ARG A 141 16.20 -8.59 11.89
N VAL A 142 16.17 -8.83 10.56
CA VAL A 142 15.95 -10.18 10.04
C VAL A 142 17.21 -10.82 9.44
N GLY A 143 18.28 -10.04 9.31
CA GLY A 143 19.58 -10.49 8.77
C GLY A 143 19.58 -10.57 7.24
N ALA A 144 20.81 -10.73 6.69
CA ALA A 144 21.04 -10.70 5.24
C ALA A 144 20.49 -11.94 4.50
N THR A 145 20.47 -13.09 5.15
CA THR A 145 20.05 -14.37 4.54
C THR A 145 18.55 -14.52 4.41
N THR A 146 17.76 -13.72 5.16
CA THR A 146 16.31 -13.78 5.07
C THR A 146 15.84 -13.28 3.70
N ARG A 147 15.08 -14.09 2.98
CA ARG A 147 14.40 -13.66 1.75
C ARG A 147 13.29 -12.69 2.10
N VAL A 148 13.37 -11.45 1.61
CA VAL A 148 12.40 -10.38 1.88
C VAL A 148 11.71 -9.99 0.58
N TYR A 149 10.39 -9.90 0.63
CA TYR A 149 9.55 -9.31 -0.42
C TYR A 149 8.89 -8.03 0.11
N ALA A 150 8.53 -7.11 -0.79
CA ALA A 150 7.80 -5.92 -0.43
C ALA A 150 6.48 -5.82 -1.22
N CYS A 151 5.38 -5.48 -0.54
CA CYS A 151 4.12 -5.19 -1.19
C CYS A 151 3.62 -3.82 -0.74
N GLY A 152 3.41 -2.91 -1.69
CA GLY A 152 2.86 -1.59 -1.45
C GLY A 152 1.43 -1.47 -1.97
N ILE A 153 0.55 -0.89 -1.18
CA ILE A 153 -0.86 -0.70 -1.52
C ILE A 153 -1.15 0.79 -1.71
N SER A 154 -1.76 1.16 -2.85
CA SER A 154 -2.14 2.54 -3.14
C SER A 154 -0.92 3.49 -3.03
N LEU A 155 -0.96 4.51 -2.17
CA LEU A 155 0.16 5.42 -1.88
C LEU A 155 1.44 4.63 -1.53
N GLY A 156 1.36 3.60 -0.69
CA GLY A 156 2.51 2.77 -0.35
C GLY A 156 3.09 2.03 -1.56
N GLY A 157 2.24 1.68 -2.53
CA GLY A 157 2.69 1.13 -3.82
C GLY A 157 3.45 2.16 -4.67
N SER A 158 2.96 3.40 -4.72
CA SER A 158 3.64 4.49 -5.42
C SER A 158 5.01 4.80 -4.80
N ALA A 159 5.10 4.89 -3.48
CA ALA A 159 6.36 5.12 -2.77
C ALA A 159 7.37 3.96 -3.01
N LEU A 160 6.90 2.71 -2.96
CA LEU A 160 7.71 1.53 -3.24
C LEU A 160 8.23 1.52 -4.68
N LEU A 161 7.39 1.83 -5.68
CA LEU A 161 7.80 1.90 -7.09
C LEU A 161 8.79 3.04 -7.36
N ASN A 162 8.63 4.19 -6.70
CA ASN A 162 9.62 5.27 -6.72
C ASN A 162 10.98 4.79 -6.18
N TRP A 163 10.97 4.05 -5.08
CA TRP A 163 12.19 3.48 -4.51
C TRP A 163 12.82 2.45 -5.46
N LEU A 164 12.04 1.52 -5.99
CA LEU A 164 12.51 0.47 -6.91
C LEU A 164 13.19 1.04 -8.15
N GLY A 165 12.54 1.99 -8.83
CA GLY A 165 13.09 2.57 -10.05
C GLY A 165 14.34 3.42 -9.80
N ARG A 166 14.45 4.09 -8.65
CA ARG A 166 15.64 4.85 -8.26
C ARG A 166 16.81 3.97 -7.83
N ARG A 167 16.51 2.82 -7.21
CA ARG A 167 17.53 1.84 -6.81
C ARG A 167 17.99 0.95 -7.97
N GLY A 168 17.14 0.74 -8.97
CA GLY A 168 17.45 -0.15 -10.10
C GLY A 168 17.92 -1.52 -9.62
N ALA A 169 19.05 -2.02 -10.13
CA ALA A 169 19.59 -3.33 -9.77
C ALA A 169 19.96 -3.45 -8.28
N THR A 170 20.36 -2.36 -7.61
CA THR A 170 20.74 -2.42 -6.19
C THR A 170 19.55 -2.62 -5.24
N ALA A 171 18.32 -2.58 -5.74
CA ALA A 171 17.15 -3.00 -4.96
C ALA A 171 17.22 -4.47 -4.52
N ALA A 172 17.93 -5.31 -5.29
CA ALA A 172 18.16 -6.73 -4.98
C ALA A 172 18.93 -6.96 -3.67
N ASP A 173 19.73 -6.00 -3.22
CA ASP A 173 20.43 -6.06 -1.93
C ASP A 173 19.46 -6.04 -0.75
N SER A 174 18.27 -5.46 -0.95
CA SER A 174 17.26 -5.27 0.09
C SER A 174 16.10 -6.24 -0.02
N ILE A 175 15.57 -6.49 -1.22
CA ILE A 175 14.39 -7.34 -1.41
C ILE A 175 14.53 -8.22 -2.67
N ALA A 176 13.94 -9.43 -2.63
CA ALA A 176 13.99 -10.39 -3.74
C ALA A 176 12.93 -10.12 -4.82
N GLY A 177 11.89 -9.37 -4.49
CA GLY A 177 10.83 -9.02 -5.43
C GLY A 177 9.79 -8.11 -4.77
N ALA A 178 8.95 -7.50 -5.58
CA ALA A 178 7.98 -6.51 -5.13
C ALA A 178 6.60 -6.67 -5.78
N ALA A 179 5.57 -6.12 -5.13
CA ALA A 179 4.26 -5.93 -5.72
C ALA A 179 3.71 -4.53 -5.37
N ALA A 180 3.12 -3.85 -6.34
CA ALA A 180 2.41 -2.59 -6.14
C ALA A 180 0.95 -2.77 -6.59
N VAL A 181 0.03 -2.53 -5.67
CA VAL A 181 -1.41 -2.77 -5.88
C VAL A 181 -2.16 -1.46 -5.87
N CYS A 182 -2.93 -1.19 -6.92
CA CYS A 182 -3.74 0.02 -7.07
C CYS A 182 -2.93 1.31 -6.81
N ALA A 183 -1.64 1.30 -7.18
CA ALA A 183 -0.78 2.44 -6.98
C ALA A 183 -1.17 3.60 -7.91
N PRO A 184 -1.27 4.84 -7.43
CA PRO A 184 -1.43 6.01 -8.27
C PRO A 184 -0.09 6.34 -8.95
N LEU A 185 0.14 5.72 -10.12
CA LEU A 185 1.40 5.81 -10.86
C LEU A 185 1.65 7.22 -11.43
N ASP A 186 0.58 7.84 -11.90
CA ASP A 186 0.50 9.25 -12.31
C ASP A 186 -0.36 9.99 -11.27
N LEU A 187 0.30 10.74 -10.39
CA LEU A 187 -0.39 11.46 -9.33
C LEU A 187 -1.21 12.64 -9.83
N MET A 188 -0.82 13.25 -10.95
CA MET A 188 -1.60 14.33 -11.55
C MET A 188 -2.96 13.79 -12.01
N ALA A 189 -2.96 12.71 -12.77
CA ALA A 189 -4.19 12.08 -13.24
C ALA A 189 -5.04 11.56 -12.07
N SER A 190 -4.41 10.90 -11.08
CA SER A 190 -5.11 10.33 -9.92
C SER A 190 -5.66 11.39 -8.97
N GLY A 191 -4.90 12.43 -8.68
CA GLY A 191 -5.32 13.52 -7.80
C GLY A 191 -6.48 14.32 -8.40
N LEU A 192 -6.41 14.64 -9.70
CA LEU A 192 -7.52 15.30 -10.40
C LEU A 192 -8.77 14.41 -10.43
N ALA A 193 -8.62 13.09 -10.61
CA ALA A 193 -9.74 12.15 -10.59
C ALA A 193 -10.42 12.08 -9.21
N ILE A 194 -9.65 12.06 -8.13
CA ILE A 194 -10.21 12.05 -6.75
C ILE A 194 -10.95 13.35 -6.45
N ASP A 195 -10.48 14.47 -6.96
CA ASP A 195 -11.09 15.78 -6.73
C ASP A 195 -12.28 16.08 -7.66
N ALA A 196 -12.60 15.19 -8.62
CA ALA A 196 -13.65 15.39 -9.62
C ALA A 196 -14.94 14.60 -9.30
N GLY A 197 -16.09 15.17 -9.71
CA GLY A 197 -17.38 14.47 -9.74
C GLY A 197 -17.75 13.77 -8.42
N ALA A 198 -18.23 12.53 -8.53
CA ALA A 198 -18.62 11.69 -7.39
C ALA A 198 -17.42 11.28 -6.49
N ASN A 199 -16.20 11.25 -7.04
CA ASN A 199 -15.00 10.90 -6.29
C ASN A 199 -14.67 11.89 -5.16
N ARG A 200 -15.22 13.09 -5.19
CA ARG A 200 -15.07 14.09 -4.12
C ARG A 200 -15.51 13.56 -2.74
N ILE A 201 -16.32 12.52 -2.69
CA ILE A 201 -16.67 11.87 -1.42
C ILE A 201 -15.43 11.22 -0.77
N TYR A 202 -14.55 10.64 -1.57
CA TYR A 202 -13.30 10.05 -1.08
C TYR A 202 -12.31 11.13 -0.65
N ALA A 203 -12.16 12.21 -1.44
CA ALA A 203 -11.34 13.36 -1.05
C ALA A 203 -11.79 13.93 0.30
N ARG A 204 -13.11 14.11 0.50
CA ARG A 204 -13.66 14.56 1.78
C ARG A 204 -13.34 13.61 2.93
N ASN A 205 -13.44 12.30 2.69
CA ASN A 205 -13.12 11.29 3.69
C ASN A 205 -11.63 11.35 4.10
N PHE A 206 -10.71 11.47 3.15
CA PHE A 206 -9.29 11.65 3.46
C PHE A 206 -9.02 12.96 4.22
N LEU A 207 -9.62 14.05 3.82
CA LEU A 207 -9.46 15.34 4.48
C LEU A 207 -9.96 15.35 5.92
N GLN A 208 -10.92 14.48 6.30
CA GLN A 208 -11.39 14.36 7.69
C GLN A 208 -10.30 13.88 8.65
N THR A 209 -9.34 13.09 8.18
CA THR A 209 -8.22 12.58 9.00
C THR A 209 -6.95 13.40 8.78
N LEU A 210 -6.67 13.81 7.56
CA LEU A 210 -5.45 14.54 7.20
C LEU A 210 -5.41 15.95 7.81
N LYS A 211 -6.53 16.71 7.74
CA LYS A 211 -6.57 18.11 8.26
C LYS A 211 -6.33 18.19 9.76
N PRO A 212 -6.98 17.39 10.63
CA PRO A 212 -6.67 17.41 12.05
C PRO A 212 -5.20 17.14 12.37
N LYS A 213 -4.56 16.17 11.67
CA LYS A 213 -3.14 15.87 11.84
C LYS A 213 -2.26 17.04 11.43
N ALA A 214 -2.55 17.66 10.27
CA ALA A 214 -1.80 18.83 9.79
C ALA A 214 -1.98 20.05 10.72
N LEU A 215 -3.18 20.29 11.26
CA LEU A 215 -3.42 21.34 12.24
C LEU A 215 -2.69 21.10 13.57
N ALA A 216 -2.66 19.85 14.05
CA ALA A 216 -1.89 19.49 15.22
C ALA A 216 -0.38 19.70 14.98
N MET A 217 0.12 19.38 13.79
CA MET A 217 1.51 19.64 13.39
C MET A 217 1.80 21.16 13.34
N ALA A 218 0.93 21.96 12.74
CA ALA A 218 1.06 23.42 12.70
C ALA A 218 1.11 24.03 14.10
N THR A 219 0.35 23.49 15.05
CA THR A 219 0.37 23.92 16.46
C THR A 219 1.68 23.51 17.15
N ARG A 220 2.14 22.29 16.92
CA ARG A 220 3.36 21.76 17.55
C ARG A 220 4.64 22.41 17.02
N PHE A 221 4.64 22.79 15.72
CA PHE A 221 5.78 23.40 15.03
C PHE A 221 5.37 24.73 14.40
N PRO A 222 5.27 25.81 15.22
CA PRO A 222 4.85 27.13 14.73
C PRO A 222 5.73 27.62 13.56
N GLY A 223 5.09 28.22 12.55
CA GLY A 223 5.76 28.76 11.36
C GLY A 223 6.00 27.75 10.22
N THR A 224 5.76 26.45 10.42
CA THR A 224 5.95 25.43 9.36
C THR A 224 4.78 25.36 8.39
N LEU A 225 3.56 25.51 8.88
CA LEU A 225 2.31 25.38 8.12
C LEU A 225 1.33 26.51 8.46
N ASP A 226 0.55 26.93 7.48
CA ASP A 226 -0.53 27.92 7.65
C ASP A 226 -1.84 27.21 8.00
N ALA A 227 -2.27 27.34 9.25
CA ALA A 227 -3.49 26.74 9.76
C ALA A 227 -4.76 27.21 9.01
N ASN A 228 -4.79 28.46 8.50
CA ASN A 228 -5.93 28.97 7.76
C ASN A 228 -6.03 28.32 6.37
N ARG A 229 -4.90 28.14 5.69
CA ARG A 229 -4.86 27.39 4.41
C ARG A 229 -5.30 25.94 4.61
N ILE A 230 -4.85 25.28 5.68
CA ILE A 230 -5.28 23.91 6.02
C ILE A 230 -6.79 23.85 6.24
N ARG A 231 -7.36 24.77 7.05
CA ARG A 231 -8.83 24.82 7.30
C ARG A 231 -9.61 25.08 6.01
N ALA A 232 -9.10 25.92 5.12
CA ALA A 232 -9.74 26.28 3.85
C ALA A 232 -9.68 25.15 2.81
N ALA A 233 -8.75 24.19 2.92
CA ALA A 233 -8.61 23.11 1.94
C ALA A 233 -9.91 22.30 1.79
N ARG A 234 -10.35 22.09 0.52
CA ARG A 234 -11.60 21.38 0.15
C ARG A 234 -11.37 20.23 -0.83
N SER A 235 -10.13 20.04 -1.28
CA SER A 235 -9.70 19.06 -2.28
C SER A 235 -8.32 18.53 -1.90
N MET A 236 -7.91 17.41 -2.47
CA MET A 236 -6.54 16.89 -2.30
C MET A 236 -5.53 17.89 -2.86
N TRP A 237 -5.84 18.53 -4.00
CA TRP A 237 -5.02 19.60 -4.56
C TRP A 237 -4.73 20.69 -3.52
N SER A 238 -5.78 21.28 -2.94
CA SER A 238 -5.61 22.40 -1.99
C SER A 238 -4.98 21.98 -0.66
N PHE A 239 -5.14 20.72 -0.26
CA PHE A 239 -4.46 20.16 0.90
C PHE A 239 -2.97 19.98 0.65
N ASP A 240 -2.61 19.36 -0.47
CA ASP A 240 -1.21 19.13 -0.83
C ASP A 240 -0.45 20.45 -1.05
N ASP A 241 -1.12 21.48 -1.57
CA ASP A 241 -0.55 22.80 -1.71
C ASP A 241 -0.31 23.51 -0.35
N ALA A 242 -1.19 23.28 0.61
CA ALA A 242 -1.07 23.86 1.95
C ALA A 242 -0.12 23.09 2.88
N VAL A 243 0.05 21.77 2.68
CA VAL A 243 0.71 20.87 3.63
C VAL A 243 1.87 20.12 2.98
N THR A 244 1.59 19.17 2.08
CA THR A 244 2.60 18.23 1.55
C THR A 244 3.73 18.98 0.84
N SER A 245 3.38 19.92 -0.03
CA SER A 245 4.37 20.71 -0.78
C SER A 245 5.25 21.53 0.16
N ARG A 246 4.67 22.13 1.18
CA ARG A 246 5.39 22.97 2.15
C ARG A 246 6.35 22.17 3.02
N LEU A 247 5.95 21.01 3.49
CA LEU A 247 6.77 20.17 4.36
C LEU A 247 7.96 19.54 3.62
N HIS A 248 7.84 19.35 2.31
CA HIS A 248 8.82 18.60 1.51
C HIS A 248 9.53 19.45 0.43
N GLY A 249 9.36 20.78 0.45
CA GLY A 249 10.10 21.68 -0.44
C GLY A 249 9.71 21.56 -1.91
N PHE A 250 8.43 21.27 -2.20
CA PHE A 250 7.87 21.33 -3.54
C PHE A 250 7.30 22.73 -3.84
N ASP A 251 7.37 23.17 -5.09
CA ASP A 251 6.83 24.44 -5.57
C ASP A 251 5.29 24.39 -5.78
N GLY A 252 4.57 23.73 -4.85
CA GLY A 252 3.13 23.56 -4.88
C GLY A 252 2.72 22.17 -5.34
N THR A 253 1.41 21.94 -5.44
CA THR A 253 0.83 20.62 -5.73
C THR A 253 1.26 20.07 -7.10
N ALA A 254 1.31 20.93 -8.12
CA ALA A 254 1.70 20.49 -9.47
C ALA A 254 3.12 19.92 -9.50
N ASP A 255 4.08 20.59 -8.85
CA ASP A 255 5.45 20.11 -8.73
C ASP A 255 5.51 18.81 -7.91
N TYR A 256 4.81 18.76 -6.78
CA TYR A 256 4.72 17.55 -5.97
C TYR A 256 4.18 16.38 -6.78
N TRP A 257 3.00 16.51 -7.40
CA TRP A 257 2.38 15.41 -8.12
C TRP A 257 3.19 14.96 -9.33
N THR A 258 3.88 15.88 -10.01
CA THR A 258 4.77 15.54 -11.12
C THR A 258 5.99 14.76 -10.63
N ARG A 259 6.74 15.28 -9.66
CA ARG A 259 8.01 14.70 -9.19
C ARG A 259 7.82 13.43 -8.37
N ALA A 260 6.69 13.29 -7.68
CA ALA A 260 6.37 12.14 -6.85
C ALA A 260 5.66 11.00 -7.60
N SER A 261 5.26 11.21 -8.87
CA SER A 261 4.72 10.15 -9.72
C SER A 261 5.72 9.04 -9.94
N SER A 262 5.27 7.79 -9.82
CA SER A 262 6.12 6.61 -9.98
C SER A 262 6.19 6.09 -11.42
N LYS A 263 5.26 6.49 -12.30
CA LYS A 263 5.19 6.02 -13.70
C LYS A 263 6.50 6.19 -14.45
N PRO A 264 7.24 7.33 -14.38
CA PRO A 264 8.51 7.51 -15.09
C PRO A 264 9.62 6.56 -14.64
N TRP A 265 9.50 5.96 -13.48
CA TRP A 265 10.53 5.09 -12.89
C TRP A 265 10.33 3.60 -13.22
N LEU A 266 9.21 3.21 -13.83
CA LEU A 266 8.88 1.81 -14.08
C LEU A 266 9.87 1.14 -15.06
N ALA A 267 10.40 1.89 -16.02
CA ALA A 267 11.40 1.39 -16.97
C ALA A 267 12.79 1.15 -16.36
N ALA A 268 13.07 1.67 -15.16
CA ALA A 268 14.34 1.50 -14.46
C ALA A 268 14.29 0.40 -13.37
N ILE A 269 13.14 -0.23 -13.14
CA ILE A 269 13.01 -1.32 -12.16
C ILE A 269 13.74 -2.55 -12.68
N ALA A 270 14.64 -3.12 -11.87
CA ALA A 270 15.51 -4.21 -12.30
C ALA A 270 15.28 -5.54 -11.55
N ILE A 271 14.31 -5.60 -10.64
CA ILE A 271 13.95 -6.82 -9.90
C ILE A 271 12.51 -7.24 -10.20
N PRO A 272 12.16 -8.54 -10.04
CA PRO A 272 10.79 -9.03 -10.29
C PRO A 272 9.75 -8.17 -9.55
N THR A 273 8.87 -7.51 -10.30
CA THR A 273 7.88 -6.58 -9.74
C THR A 273 6.52 -6.76 -10.41
N LEU A 274 5.48 -7.03 -9.61
CA LEU A 274 4.09 -7.03 -10.04
C LEU A 274 3.49 -5.63 -9.86
N VAL A 275 2.91 -5.08 -10.93
CA VAL A 275 2.09 -3.86 -10.88
C VAL A 275 0.65 -4.23 -11.24
N LEU A 276 -0.22 -4.25 -10.22
CA LEU A 276 -1.61 -4.69 -10.33
C LEU A 276 -2.56 -3.52 -10.10
N ASN A 277 -3.25 -3.07 -11.15
CA ASN A 277 -4.21 -1.96 -11.12
C ASN A 277 -5.49 -2.35 -11.84
N ALA A 278 -6.65 -2.23 -11.20
CA ALA A 278 -7.93 -2.44 -11.87
C ALA A 278 -8.26 -1.26 -12.81
N ARG A 279 -8.73 -1.56 -14.03
CA ARG A 279 -9.08 -0.52 -15.02
C ARG A 279 -10.31 0.30 -14.63
N ASN A 280 -11.15 -0.21 -13.72
CA ASN A 280 -12.31 0.48 -13.18
C ASN A 280 -12.08 1.12 -11.81
N ASP A 281 -10.80 1.28 -11.41
CA ASP A 281 -10.45 1.96 -10.16
C ASP A 281 -10.91 3.44 -10.21
N PRO A 282 -11.75 3.90 -9.26
CA PRO A 282 -12.22 5.28 -9.27
C PRO A 282 -11.14 6.31 -8.93
N PHE A 283 -9.98 5.87 -8.36
CA PHE A 283 -8.88 6.76 -7.98
C PHE A 283 -7.80 6.82 -9.06
N VAL A 284 -7.62 5.75 -9.82
CA VAL A 284 -6.56 5.63 -10.83
C VAL A 284 -7.20 5.49 -12.21
N PRO A 285 -7.31 6.56 -12.98
CA PRO A 285 -7.93 6.51 -14.31
C PRO A 285 -7.23 5.48 -15.22
N ALA A 286 -8.00 4.65 -15.91
CA ALA A 286 -7.46 3.63 -16.79
C ALA A 286 -6.53 4.19 -17.89
N ALA A 287 -6.78 5.42 -18.34
CA ALA A 287 -5.94 6.12 -19.32
C ALA A 287 -4.55 6.51 -18.76
N SER A 288 -4.35 6.57 -17.44
CA SER A 288 -3.06 6.86 -16.82
C SER A 288 -2.22 5.61 -16.56
N LEU A 289 -2.81 4.40 -16.70
CA LEU A 289 -2.10 3.15 -16.49
C LEU A 289 -0.98 2.97 -17.53
N PRO A 290 0.13 2.31 -17.17
CA PRO A 290 1.23 2.08 -18.08
C PRO A 290 0.89 1.02 -19.13
N THR A 291 1.52 1.15 -20.28
CA THR A 291 1.55 0.13 -21.32
C THR A 291 2.78 -0.76 -21.17
N PRO A 292 2.83 -1.95 -21.78
CA PRO A 292 4.04 -2.81 -21.74
C PRO A 292 5.33 -2.13 -22.22
N GLY A 293 5.25 -1.18 -23.15
CA GLY A 293 6.43 -0.42 -23.62
C GLY A 293 6.95 0.67 -22.67
N GLU A 294 6.23 0.95 -21.57
CA GLU A 294 6.62 1.96 -20.58
C GLU A 294 7.26 1.34 -19.32
N VAL A 295 7.44 0.03 -19.29
CA VAL A 295 7.99 -0.68 -18.13
C VAL A 295 9.17 -1.56 -18.50
N ALA A 296 10.01 -1.90 -17.52
CA ALA A 296 11.11 -2.85 -17.70
C ALA A 296 10.58 -4.29 -17.87
N GLU A 297 11.37 -5.21 -18.45
CA GLU A 297 11.05 -6.64 -18.59
C GLU A 297 10.81 -7.34 -17.23
N SER A 298 11.45 -6.85 -16.18
CA SER A 298 11.25 -7.33 -14.80
C SER A 298 9.88 -6.98 -14.21
N VAL A 299 9.09 -6.12 -14.88
CA VAL A 299 7.79 -5.65 -14.40
C VAL A 299 6.67 -6.38 -15.11
N VAL A 300 5.86 -7.09 -14.33
CA VAL A 300 4.62 -7.73 -14.80
C VAL A 300 3.44 -6.78 -14.57
N LEU A 301 2.77 -6.37 -15.66
CA LEU A 301 1.56 -5.55 -15.60
C LEU A 301 0.32 -6.44 -15.55
N GLU A 302 -0.49 -6.29 -14.51
CA GLU A 302 -1.82 -6.88 -14.43
C GLU A 302 -2.87 -5.79 -14.30
N GLN A 303 -3.73 -5.67 -15.31
CA GLN A 303 -4.73 -4.62 -15.41
C GLN A 303 -6.12 -5.21 -15.66
N PRO A 304 -6.69 -5.99 -14.72
CA PRO A 304 -8.01 -6.55 -14.88
C PRO A 304 -9.05 -5.45 -15.10
N SER A 305 -10.10 -5.76 -15.85
CA SER A 305 -11.17 -4.81 -16.20
C SER A 305 -11.93 -4.29 -14.97
N GLN A 306 -11.93 -5.08 -13.90
CA GLN A 306 -12.63 -4.80 -12.65
C GLN A 306 -11.74 -5.05 -11.44
N GLY A 307 -12.16 -4.59 -10.26
CA GLY A 307 -11.41 -4.72 -9.01
C GLY A 307 -11.64 -3.55 -8.06
N GLY A 308 -12.00 -2.40 -8.59
CA GLY A 308 -12.09 -1.15 -7.82
C GLY A 308 -10.74 -0.76 -7.22
N HIS A 309 -10.75 0.13 -6.24
CA HIS A 309 -9.55 0.49 -5.49
C HIS A 309 -9.33 -0.46 -4.33
N VAL A 310 -8.40 -1.42 -4.49
CA VAL A 310 -8.04 -2.45 -3.50
C VAL A 310 -9.24 -3.35 -3.11
N GLY A 311 -10.24 -3.47 -3.99
CA GLY A 311 -11.42 -4.28 -3.73
C GLY A 311 -11.17 -5.76 -3.98
N PHE A 312 -11.01 -6.15 -5.25
CA PHE A 312 -10.75 -7.53 -5.70
C PHE A 312 -11.55 -8.60 -4.95
N LEU A 313 -12.82 -8.31 -4.73
CA LEU A 313 -13.73 -9.15 -3.97
C LEU A 313 -14.09 -10.39 -4.78
N THR A 314 -14.24 -11.54 -4.12
CA THR A 314 -14.65 -12.81 -4.75
C THR A 314 -15.79 -13.48 -3.99
N GLY A 315 -16.45 -14.44 -4.65
CA GLY A 315 -17.43 -15.32 -4.02
C GLY A 315 -18.84 -14.75 -3.91
N ARG A 316 -19.71 -15.51 -3.24
CA ARG A 316 -21.10 -15.13 -2.97
C ARG A 316 -21.18 -14.04 -1.89
N PRO A 317 -22.26 -13.24 -1.81
CA PRO A 317 -22.45 -12.28 -0.75
C PRO A 317 -22.20 -12.88 0.65
N PRO A 318 -21.53 -12.18 1.58
CA PRO A 318 -21.03 -10.82 1.46
C PRO A 318 -19.67 -10.71 0.74
N GLY A 319 -19.08 -11.79 0.24
CA GLY A 319 -17.80 -11.85 -0.46
C GLY A 319 -16.59 -12.01 0.47
N ARG A 320 -15.41 -12.18 -0.16
CA ARG A 320 -14.11 -12.35 0.51
C ARG A 320 -13.04 -11.56 -0.24
N LEU A 321 -11.99 -11.14 0.48
CA LEU A 321 -10.83 -10.42 -0.05
C LEU A 321 -9.58 -11.33 -0.08
N ASP A 322 -9.75 -12.57 -0.43
CA ASP A 322 -8.68 -13.58 -0.45
C ASP A 322 -7.91 -13.62 -1.78
N TRP A 323 -8.53 -13.20 -2.89
CA TRP A 323 -7.90 -13.25 -4.21
C TRP A 323 -6.64 -12.38 -4.28
N LEU A 324 -6.72 -11.11 -3.86
CA LEU A 324 -5.60 -10.18 -3.97
C LEU A 324 -4.35 -10.64 -3.20
N PRO A 325 -4.42 -11.01 -1.90
CA PRO A 325 -3.24 -11.54 -1.23
C PRO A 325 -2.76 -12.86 -1.83
N ALA A 326 -3.66 -13.75 -2.28
CA ALA A 326 -3.26 -15.00 -2.93
C ALA A 326 -2.44 -14.71 -4.20
N ARG A 327 -2.93 -13.84 -5.08
CA ARG A 327 -2.26 -13.49 -6.35
C ARG A 327 -0.87 -12.87 -6.13
N VAL A 328 -0.74 -11.96 -5.16
CA VAL A 328 0.56 -11.35 -4.83
C VAL A 328 1.54 -12.39 -4.29
N LEU A 329 1.09 -13.27 -3.39
CA LEU A 329 1.95 -14.29 -2.80
C LEU A 329 2.33 -15.38 -3.81
N GLU A 330 1.45 -15.76 -4.73
CA GLU A 330 1.77 -16.64 -5.87
C GLU A 330 2.85 -16.03 -6.78
N PHE A 331 2.79 -14.71 -7.02
CA PHE A 331 3.84 -14.03 -7.77
C PHE A 331 5.21 -14.12 -7.05
N PHE A 332 5.24 -13.97 -5.75
CA PHE A 332 6.47 -14.12 -4.97
C PHE A 332 6.99 -15.56 -4.98
N GLU A 333 6.11 -16.56 -4.87
CA GLU A 333 6.44 -18.00 -4.96
C GLU A 333 6.96 -18.39 -6.36
N GLY A 334 6.36 -17.85 -7.43
CA GLY A 334 6.76 -18.11 -8.82
C GLY A 334 8.16 -17.56 -9.16
N GLY A 335 8.57 -16.46 -8.55
CA GLY A 335 9.94 -15.94 -8.64
C GLY A 335 10.97 -16.87 -8.01
N GLU A 336 10.59 -17.76 -7.11
CA GLU A 336 11.45 -18.78 -6.51
C GLU A 336 11.78 -19.92 -7.49
N ALA A 337 10.78 -20.35 -8.27
CA ALA A 337 10.96 -21.44 -9.22
C ALA A 337 11.88 -21.09 -10.40
N SER A 338 12.09 -19.79 -10.68
CA SER A 338 12.93 -19.31 -11.79
C SER A 338 14.40 -19.12 -11.39
N GLN A 339 14.75 -19.23 -10.11
CA GLN A 339 16.10 -18.99 -9.57
C GLN A 339 16.76 -20.27 -9.01
N SER A 340 16.07 -21.39 -8.98
CA SER A 340 16.57 -22.74 -8.63
C SER A 340 16.88 -23.57 -9.89
#